data_de7dcfeaba57dab0bb0180011c79851d
#
_entry.id   de7dcfeaba57dab0bb0180011c79851d
#
_cell.length_a   1.000
_cell.length_b   1.000
_cell.length_c   1.000
_cell.angle_alpha   90.00
_cell.angle_beta   90.00
_cell.angle_gamma   90.00
#
_symmetry.space_group_name_H-M   'P 1'
#
loop_
_entity.id
_entity.type
_entity.pdbx_description
1 polymer ?
#
loop_
_entity_poly.entity_id
_entity_poly.type
_entity_poly.pdbx_seq_one_letter_code
_entity_poly.pdbx_strand_id
1 'polypeptide(L)'
;MMRTKKRTILLLGLALLAGVPGGMSVGLAQDEDAKKASASKDTELAKQMEIIDEGLKKLRRTLRKPDQNKESLEIINQVQAAAVASKAQTPVKAAKLPEAERQKFVTAYRKDMAAMIVQLLNMEIAVLEGNNDKANEIHKSMKQIEDEGHKKYEE
;
A
#
# COMPACT_ATOMS: atom_id res chain seq x y z
N MET A 1 39.70 8.57 24.13
CA MET A 1 39.48 8.15 25.51
C MET A 1 38.37 7.11 25.54
N MET A 2 38.80 5.91 25.76
CA MET A 2 38.20 4.60 25.78
C MET A 2 36.98 4.49 26.70
N ARG A 3 35.98 3.67 26.32
CA ARG A 3 35.46 2.62 27.23
C ARG A 3 34.55 1.64 26.50
N THR A 4 35.15 0.54 26.15
CA THR A 4 34.53 -0.77 25.90
C THR A 4 33.80 -1.29 27.15
N LYS A 5 32.58 -1.82 27.01
CA LYS A 5 32.04 -2.80 27.98
C LYS A 5 31.57 -4.06 27.26
N LYS A 6 32.45 -5.04 27.29
CA LYS A 6 32.13 -6.47 27.12
C LYS A 6 31.29 -6.91 28.32
N ARG A 7 30.22 -7.68 28.09
CA ARG A 7 29.62 -8.55 29.09
C ARG A 7 29.42 -9.94 28.50
N THR A 8 30.32 -10.79 28.87
CA THR A 8 30.27 -12.24 28.85
C THR A 8 29.47 -12.71 30.07
N ILE A 9 28.63 -13.73 29.94
CA ILE A 9 28.15 -14.66 30.98
C ILE A 9 27.29 -15.67 30.21
N LEU A 10 27.52 -16.86 30.23
CA LEU A 10 27.95 -18.06 30.94
C LEU A 10 26.85 -19.13 30.82
N LEU A 11 27.30 -20.27 30.45
CA LEU A 11 26.63 -21.55 30.24
C LEU A 11 25.99 -22.11 31.53
N LEU A 12 25.11 -23.03 31.33
CA LEU A 12 24.81 -24.33 31.99
C LEU A 12 23.37 -24.49 32.45
N GLY A 13 22.78 -25.56 32.02
CA GLY A 13 21.56 -26.13 32.59
C GLY A 13 20.96 -27.24 31.73
N LEU A 14 21.62 -28.39 31.72
CA LEU A 14 21.13 -29.68 31.19
C LEU A 14 20.07 -30.25 32.13
N ALA A 15 18.86 -30.57 31.64
CA ALA A 15 18.00 -31.56 32.29
C ALA A 15 17.16 -32.28 31.23
N LEU A 16 17.50 -33.57 31.07
CA LEU A 16 16.66 -34.60 30.44
C LEU A 16 15.46 -34.89 31.34
N LEU A 17 14.27 -35.01 30.75
CA LEU A 17 13.27 -36.00 31.20
C LEU A 17 12.35 -36.37 30.02
N ALA A 18 12.20 -37.67 29.88
CA ALA A 18 11.52 -38.36 28.80
C ALA A 18 10.00 -38.40 28.94
N GLY A 19 9.32 -38.53 27.77
CA GLY A 19 8.11 -39.33 27.64
C GLY A 19 6.79 -38.55 27.71
N VAL A 20 6.07 -38.49 26.60
CA VAL A 20 4.74 -39.10 26.33
C VAL A 20 4.32 -38.74 24.92
N PRO A 21 3.91 -39.67 24.02
CA PRO A 21 3.35 -39.33 22.71
C PRO A 21 1.83 -39.23 22.82
N GLY A 22 1.27 -38.23 22.22
CA GLY A 22 -0.19 -38.09 22.18
C GLY A 22 -0.69 -36.82 21.55
N GLY A 23 -0.92 -36.83 20.27
CA GLY A 23 -2.12 -36.29 19.65
C GLY A 23 -2.29 -34.80 19.51
N MET A 24 -2.60 -34.42 18.26
CA MET A 24 -3.27 -33.24 17.76
C MET A 24 -2.39 -32.07 17.35
N SER A 25 -1.83 -32.20 16.16
CA SER A 25 -1.45 -31.08 15.29
C SER A 25 -2.71 -30.39 14.75
N VAL A 26 -3.21 -29.41 15.47
CA VAL A 26 -4.18 -28.45 14.93
C VAL A 26 -3.71 -27.08 15.42
N GLY A 27 -3.07 -26.30 14.56
CA GLY A 27 -2.72 -24.93 14.93
C GLY A 27 -1.58 -24.25 14.19
N LEU A 28 -1.06 -24.79 13.07
CA LEU A 28 0.06 -24.14 12.37
C LEU A 28 -0.33 -23.36 11.11
N ALA A 29 -1.58 -23.47 10.63
CA ALA A 29 -2.00 -22.75 9.41
C ALA A 29 -2.46 -21.31 9.66
N GLN A 30 -2.92 -20.96 10.85
CA GLN A 30 -3.43 -19.61 11.14
C GLN A 30 -2.33 -18.57 11.42
N ASP A 31 -1.18 -19.01 11.93
CA ASP A 31 -0.05 -18.10 12.22
C ASP A 31 0.74 -17.69 10.96
N GLU A 32 0.79 -18.55 9.95
CA GLU A 32 1.46 -18.22 8.68
C GLU A 32 0.64 -17.24 7.84
N ASP A 33 -0.69 -17.37 7.83
CA ASP A 33 -1.57 -16.46 7.10
C ASP A 33 -1.64 -15.08 7.78
N ALA A 34 -1.64 -15.02 9.10
CA ALA A 34 -1.58 -13.76 9.86
C ALA A 34 -0.22 -13.06 9.68
N LYS A 35 0.89 -13.81 9.67
CA LYS A 35 2.24 -13.29 9.42
C LYS A 35 2.42 -12.82 7.97
N LYS A 36 1.81 -13.51 7.01
CA LYS A 36 1.83 -13.15 5.58
C LYS A 36 0.95 -11.94 5.28
N ALA A 37 -0.21 -11.79 5.93
CA ALA A 37 -1.06 -10.62 5.86
C ALA A 37 -0.42 -9.38 6.52
N SER A 38 0.30 -9.56 7.64
CA SER A 38 1.08 -8.51 8.30
C SER A 38 2.26 -8.06 7.43
N ALA A 39 3.02 -9.00 6.86
CA ALA A 39 4.14 -8.67 5.96
C ALA A 39 3.70 -7.95 4.67
N SER A 40 2.45 -8.15 4.22
CA SER A 40 1.88 -7.43 3.08
C SER A 40 1.55 -5.97 3.40
N LYS A 41 1.13 -5.67 4.63
CA LYS A 41 0.81 -4.31 5.09
C LYS A 41 2.05 -3.45 5.38
N ASP A 42 3.19 -4.07 5.66
CA ASP A 42 4.44 -3.37 5.99
C ASP A 42 5.29 -3.04 4.76
N THR A 43 4.83 -3.33 3.55
CA THR A 43 5.57 -2.99 2.33
C THR A 43 5.51 -1.50 2.05
N GLU A 44 6.55 -0.96 1.40
CA GLU A 44 6.57 0.43 0.95
C GLU A 44 5.38 0.73 0.01
N LEU A 45 5.02 -0.23 -0.86
CA LEU A 45 3.83 -0.10 -1.71
C LEU A 45 2.56 0.05 -0.87
N ALA A 46 2.37 -0.75 0.16
CA ALA A 46 1.18 -0.68 1.01
C ALA A 46 1.04 0.69 1.69
N LYS A 47 2.15 1.26 2.20
CA LYS A 47 2.18 2.60 2.79
C LYS A 47 1.79 3.69 1.78
N GLN A 48 2.31 3.60 0.56
CA GLN A 48 1.96 4.56 -0.49
C GLN A 48 0.48 4.43 -0.90
N MET A 49 -0.05 3.22 -0.99
CA MET A 49 -1.47 2.98 -1.29
C MET A 49 -2.38 3.51 -0.18
N GLU A 50 -1.99 3.40 1.09
CA GLU A 50 -2.71 4.01 2.21
C GLU A 50 -2.79 5.54 2.11
N ILE A 51 -1.68 6.21 1.72
CA ILE A 51 -1.67 7.66 1.48
C ILE A 51 -2.66 8.04 0.36
N ILE A 52 -2.71 7.24 -0.71
CA ILE A 52 -3.65 7.45 -1.82
C ILE A 52 -5.09 7.34 -1.34
N ASP A 53 -5.45 6.23 -0.68
CA ASP A 53 -6.80 5.97 -0.19
C ASP A 53 -7.27 7.04 0.80
N GLU A 54 -6.45 7.38 1.80
CA GLU A 54 -6.77 8.44 2.74
C GLU A 54 -6.91 9.83 2.08
N GLY A 55 -6.02 10.13 1.12
CA GLY A 55 -6.07 11.37 0.36
C GLY A 55 -7.35 11.48 -0.45
N LEU A 56 -7.74 10.44 -1.18
CA LEU A 56 -9.00 10.41 -1.93
C LEU A 56 -10.23 10.54 -1.02
N LYS A 57 -10.21 9.93 0.16
CA LYS A 57 -11.29 10.10 1.17
C LYS A 57 -11.41 11.56 1.64
N LYS A 58 -10.29 12.24 1.87
CA LYS A 58 -10.26 13.66 2.28
C LYS A 58 -10.77 14.56 1.14
N LEU A 59 -10.30 14.34 -0.09
CA LEU A 59 -10.69 15.11 -1.29
C LEU A 59 -12.20 15.07 -1.53
N ARG A 60 -12.89 13.98 -1.23
CA ARG A 60 -14.36 13.90 -1.35
C ARG A 60 -15.08 15.02 -0.60
N ARG A 61 -14.49 15.58 0.44
CA ARG A 61 -15.08 16.65 1.26
C ARG A 61 -14.59 18.03 0.84
N THR A 62 -13.30 18.17 0.60
CA THR A 62 -12.68 19.47 0.30
C THR A 62 -13.06 19.97 -1.09
N LEU A 63 -13.10 19.09 -2.11
CA LEU A 63 -13.49 19.46 -3.48
C LEU A 63 -14.91 20.04 -3.62
N ARG A 64 -15.80 19.81 -2.65
CA ARG A 64 -17.16 20.36 -2.63
C ARG A 64 -17.21 21.81 -2.14
N LYS A 65 -16.10 22.34 -1.65
CA LYS A 65 -16.00 23.63 -1.00
C LYS A 65 -14.92 24.48 -1.69
N PRO A 66 -15.29 25.43 -2.54
CA PRO A 66 -14.32 26.26 -3.26
C PRO A 66 -13.34 27.02 -2.34
N ASP A 67 -13.77 27.38 -1.14
CA ASP A 67 -12.93 28.00 -0.11
C ASP A 67 -11.83 27.06 0.43
N GLN A 68 -11.95 25.75 0.19
CA GLN A 68 -10.95 24.73 0.54
C GLN A 68 -10.07 24.27 -0.64
N ASN A 69 -10.05 25.01 -1.74
CA ASN A 69 -9.24 24.63 -2.92
C ASN A 69 -7.75 24.57 -2.61
N LYS A 70 -7.23 25.42 -1.71
CA LYS A 70 -5.84 25.35 -1.27
C LYS A 70 -5.53 24.02 -0.58
N GLU A 71 -6.38 23.60 0.36
CA GLU A 71 -6.25 22.30 1.05
C GLU A 71 -6.39 21.14 0.05
N SER A 72 -7.33 21.24 -0.90
CA SER A 72 -7.49 20.23 -1.95
C SER A 72 -6.21 20.06 -2.77
N LEU A 73 -5.54 21.14 -3.16
CA LEU A 73 -4.28 21.10 -3.92
C LEU A 73 -3.16 20.47 -3.11
N GLU A 74 -3.05 20.76 -1.82
CA GLU A 74 -2.05 20.14 -0.93
C GLU A 74 -2.26 18.63 -0.83
N ILE A 75 -3.51 18.17 -0.70
CA ILE A 75 -3.85 16.75 -0.68
C ILE A 75 -3.57 16.10 -2.04
N ILE A 76 -3.96 16.74 -3.15
CA ILE A 76 -3.70 16.22 -4.49
C ILE A 76 -2.21 16.01 -4.71
N ASN A 77 -1.37 16.97 -4.33
CA ASN A 77 0.10 16.85 -4.43
C ASN A 77 0.64 15.65 -3.65
N GLN A 78 0.14 15.41 -2.43
CA GLN A 78 0.54 14.24 -1.63
C GLN A 78 0.15 12.92 -2.31
N VAL A 79 -1.08 12.84 -2.83
CA VAL A 79 -1.59 11.65 -3.53
C VAL A 79 -0.81 11.41 -4.83
N GLN A 80 -0.47 12.46 -5.59
CA GLN A 80 0.37 12.36 -6.78
C GLN A 80 1.76 11.79 -6.46
N ALA A 81 2.42 12.31 -5.42
CA ALA A 81 3.72 11.82 -4.99
C ALA A 81 3.67 10.32 -4.61
N ALA A 82 2.65 9.91 -3.85
CA ALA A 82 2.43 8.53 -3.47
C ALA A 82 2.14 7.64 -4.70
N ALA A 83 1.34 8.10 -5.66
CA ALA A 83 1.04 7.36 -6.88
C ALA A 83 2.29 7.17 -7.77
N VAL A 84 3.14 8.18 -7.88
CA VAL A 84 4.43 8.07 -8.59
C VAL A 84 5.36 7.07 -7.90
N ALA A 85 5.46 7.11 -6.58
CA ALA A 85 6.24 6.16 -5.79
C ALA A 85 5.70 4.72 -5.94
N SER A 86 4.37 4.54 -5.88
CA SER A 86 3.71 3.25 -6.08
C SER A 86 3.98 2.66 -7.46
N LYS A 87 3.94 3.47 -8.53
CA LYS A 87 4.21 3.02 -9.91
C LYS A 87 5.60 2.38 -10.06
N ALA A 88 6.57 2.80 -9.27
CA ALA A 88 7.93 2.25 -9.29
C ALA A 88 8.05 0.89 -8.60
N GLN A 89 7.07 0.53 -7.76
CA GLN A 89 7.05 -0.72 -7.00
C GLN A 89 6.48 -1.88 -7.82
N THR A 90 6.63 -3.09 -7.27
CA THR A 90 6.05 -4.31 -7.85
C THR A 90 5.01 -4.86 -6.87
N PRO A 91 3.75 -5.08 -7.31
CA PRO A 91 2.75 -5.68 -6.44
C PRO A 91 3.17 -7.06 -5.92
N VAL A 92 2.88 -7.35 -4.65
CA VAL A 92 3.24 -8.63 -4.00
C VAL A 92 2.67 -9.83 -4.76
N LYS A 93 1.48 -9.69 -5.34
CA LYS A 93 0.83 -10.71 -6.16
C LYS A 93 1.70 -11.14 -7.37
N ALA A 94 2.53 -10.24 -7.92
CA ALA A 94 3.40 -10.58 -9.03
C ALA A 94 4.38 -11.72 -8.70
N ALA A 95 4.86 -11.79 -7.45
CA ALA A 95 5.76 -12.85 -7.01
C ALA A 95 5.11 -14.24 -6.98
N LYS A 96 3.77 -14.29 -6.89
CA LYS A 96 2.99 -15.53 -6.87
C LYS A 96 2.68 -16.06 -8.28
N LEU A 97 2.90 -15.26 -9.33
CA LEU A 97 2.61 -15.62 -10.70
C LEU A 97 3.75 -16.40 -11.36
N PRO A 98 3.44 -17.30 -12.31
CA PRO A 98 4.43 -17.91 -13.20
C PRO A 98 5.28 -16.86 -13.88
N GLU A 99 6.57 -17.14 -14.11
CA GLU A 99 7.53 -16.18 -14.70
C GLU A 99 7.02 -15.59 -16.01
N ALA A 100 6.43 -16.42 -16.88
CA ALA A 100 5.90 -16.00 -18.19
C ALA A 100 4.76 -14.96 -18.08
N GLU A 101 4.03 -14.94 -16.97
CA GLU A 101 2.90 -14.00 -16.74
C GLU A 101 3.31 -12.76 -15.95
N ARG A 102 4.37 -12.86 -15.15
CA ARG A 102 4.81 -11.80 -14.22
C ARG A 102 5.11 -10.49 -14.95
N GLN A 103 5.86 -10.55 -16.05
CA GLN A 103 6.22 -9.35 -16.82
C GLN A 103 4.97 -8.64 -17.38
N LYS A 104 4.01 -9.39 -17.89
CA LYS A 104 2.75 -8.85 -18.41
C LYS A 104 1.92 -8.19 -17.28
N PHE A 105 1.85 -8.83 -16.12
CA PHE A 105 1.15 -8.34 -14.94
C PHE A 105 1.74 -7.01 -14.43
N VAL A 106 3.06 -6.94 -14.25
CA VAL A 106 3.75 -5.72 -13.81
C VAL A 106 3.60 -4.59 -14.83
N THR A 107 3.63 -4.92 -16.14
CA THR A 107 3.40 -3.92 -17.18
C THR A 107 1.97 -3.37 -17.12
N ALA A 108 0.96 -4.21 -16.90
CA ALA A 108 -0.42 -3.77 -16.72
C ALA A 108 -0.57 -2.87 -15.49
N TYR A 109 -0.01 -3.28 -14.34
CA TYR A 109 0.01 -2.47 -13.12
C TYR A 109 0.59 -1.07 -13.37
N ARG A 110 1.77 -0.99 -14.00
CA ARG A 110 2.41 0.31 -14.29
C ARG A 110 1.59 1.20 -15.21
N LYS A 111 0.87 0.61 -16.17
CA LYS A 111 -0.05 1.36 -17.05
C LYS A 111 -1.25 1.90 -16.28
N ASP A 112 -1.83 1.11 -15.40
CA ASP A 112 -2.99 1.52 -14.59
C ASP A 112 -2.59 2.62 -13.60
N MET A 113 -1.42 2.51 -12.96
CA MET A 113 -0.88 3.59 -12.12
C MET A 113 -0.57 4.87 -12.91
N ALA A 114 -0.06 4.76 -14.13
CA ALA A 114 0.16 5.92 -14.98
C ALA A 114 -1.16 6.60 -15.36
N ALA A 115 -2.21 5.84 -15.67
CA ALA A 115 -3.54 6.38 -15.94
C ALA A 115 -4.12 7.09 -14.70
N MET A 116 -3.95 6.54 -13.50
CA MET A 116 -4.33 7.18 -12.24
C MET A 116 -3.63 8.54 -12.07
N ILE A 117 -2.31 8.59 -12.30
CA ILE A 117 -1.54 9.84 -12.19
C ILE A 117 -2.07 10.91 -13.17
N VAL A 118 -2.41 10.53 -14.39
CA VAL A 118 -3.01 11.46 -15.37
C VAL A 118 -4.33 12.02 -14.85
N GLN A 119 -5.19 11.22 -14.22
CA GLN A 119 -6.44 11.70 -13.63
C GLN A 119 -6.18 12.65 -12.44
N LEU A 120 -5.18 12.38 -11.62
CA LEU A 120 -4.77 13.28 -10.53
C LEU A 120 -4.29 14.64 -11.05
N LEU A 121 -3.52 14.66 -12.14
CA LEU A 121 -3.09 15.90 -12.79
C LEU A 121 -4.29 16.68 -13.39
N ASN A 122 -5.22 15.98 -14.03
CA ASN A 122 -6.45 16.60 -14.53
C ASN A 122 -7.31 17.18 -13.40
N MET A 123 -7.37 16.50 -12.24
CA MET A 123 -8.07 17.00 -11.05
C MET A 123 -7.40 18.27 -10.51
N GLU A 124 -6.08 18.29 -10.43
CA GLU A 124 -5.30 19.46 -10.03
C GLU A 124 -5.60 20.65 -10.91
N ILE A 125 -5.54 20.47 -12.25
CA ILE A 125 -5.86 21.51 -13.23
C ILE A 125 -7.27 22.04 -12.99
N ALA A 126 -8.26 21.17 -12.82
CA ALA A 126 -9.64 21.58 -12.58
C ALA A 126 -9.78 22.42 -11.29
N VAL A 127 -9.08 22.08 -10.21
CA VAL A 127 -9.08 22.86 -8.96
C VAL A 127 -8.37 24.21 -9.16
N LEU A 128 -7.25 24.26 -9.87
CA LEU A 128 -6.52 25.50 -10.19
C LEU A 128 -7.37 26.46 -11.02
N GLU A 129 -8.22 25.94 -11.91
CA GLU A 129 -9.19 26.70 -12.73
C GLU A 129 -10.45 27.09 -11.94
N GLY A 130 -10.60 26.67 -10.69
CA GLY A 130 -11.80 26.88 -9.88
C GLY A 130 -13.00 26.03 -10.30
N ASN A 131 -12.78 25.03 -11.15
CA ASN A 131 -13.82 24.13 -11.66
C ASN A 131 -14.02 22.92 -10.74
N ASN A 132 -14.62 23.17 -9.58
CA ASN A 132 -14.83 22.13 -8.56
C ASN A 132 -15.79 21.02 -9.03
N ASP A 133 -16.73 21.31 -9.92
CA ASP A 133 -17.63 20.29 -10.48
C ASP A 133 -16.84 19.27 -11.30
N LYS A 134 -15.94 19.73 -12.16
CA LYS A 134 -15.06 18.88 -12.94
C LYS A 134 -14.11 18.09 -12.05
N ALA A 135 -13.53 18.70 -11.03
CA ALA A 135 -12.67 18.01 -10.06
C ALA A 135 -13.45 16.90 -9.33
N ASN A 136 -14.70 17.14 -8.93
CA ASN A 136 -15.57 16.14 -8.31
C ASN A 136 -15.94 14.98 -9.26
N GLU A 137 -16.16 15.25 -10.56
CA GLU A 137 -16.40 14.20 -11.55
C GLU A 137 -15.16 13.27 -11.67
N ILE A 138 -13.98 13.86 -11.79
CA ILE A 138 -12.72 13.11 -11.85
C ILE A 138 -12.54 12.30 -10.57
N HIS A 139 -12.78 12.87 -9.39
CA HIS A 139 -12.70 12.16 -8.12
C HIS A 139 -13.63 10.93 -8.07
N LYS A 140 -14.86 11.03 -8.59
CA LYS A 140 -15.78 9.87 -8.66
C LYS A 140 -15.25 8.77 -9.55
N SER A 141 -14.65 9.09 -10.69
CA SER A 141 -14.05 8.08 -11.58
C SER A 141 -12.82 7.42 -10.96
N MET A 142 -12.06 8.15 -10.15
CA MET A 142 -10.90 7.61 -9.43
C MET A 142 -11.26 6.55 -8.40
N LYS A 143 -12.42 6.68 -7.73
CA LYS A 143 -12.90 5.64 -6.82
C LYS A 143 -13.14 4.31 -7.53
N GLN A 144 -13.65 4.34 -8.76
CA GLN A 144 -13.80 3.13 -9.57
C GLN A 144 -12.43 2.53 -9.93
N ILE A 145 -11.48 3.37 -10.33
CA ILE A 145 -10.10 2.93 -10.66
C ILE A 145 -9.44 2.26 -9.45
N GLU A 146 -9.61 2.82 -8.26
CA GLU A 146 -9.13 2.29 -7.00
C GLU A 146 -9.73 0.90 -6.70
N ASP A 147 -11.07 0.78 -6.74
CA ASP A 147 -11.78 -0.48 -6.49
C ASP A 147 -11.37 -1.60 -7.48
N GLU A 148 -11.15 -1.26 -8.75
CA GLU A 148 -10.67 -2.19 -9.78
C GLU A 148 -9.19 -2.57 -9.54
N GLY A 149 -8.37 -1.61 -9.11
CA GLY A 149 -6.96 -1.83 -8.79
C GLY A 149 -6.78 -2.79 -7.62
N HIS A 150 -7.53 -2.61 -6.53
CA HIS A 150 -7.51 -3.53 -5.38
C HIS A 150 -7.83 -4.96 -5.81
N LYS A 151 -8.93 -5.18 -6.53
CA LYS A 151 -9.31 -6.51 -7.02
C LYS A 151 -8.25 -7.16 -7.91
N LYS A 152 -7.54 -6.37 -8.69
CA LYS A 152 -6.59 -6.88 -9.69
C LYS A 152 -5.20 -7.14 -9.11
N TYR A 153 -4.75 -6.32 -8.16
CA TYR A 153 -3.34 -6.28 -7.76
C TYR A 153 -3.06 -6.69 -6.31
N GLU A 154 -4.04 -6.72 -5.41
CA GLU A 154 -3.82 -7.02 -3.99
C GLU A 154 -4.08 -8.47 -3.58
N GLU A 155 -4.96 -9.20 -4.23
CA GLU A 155 -5.33 -10.59 -3.86
C GLU A 155 -4.43 -11.69 -4.46
#